data_190ad57e1f4043b794255a4c9fb0061a
#
_entry.id   190ad57e1f4043b794255a4c9fb0061a
#
_cell.length_a   1.000
_cell.length_b   1.000
_cell.length_c   1.000
_cell.angle_alpha   90.00
_cell.angle_beta   90.00
_cell.angle_gamma   90.00
#
_symmetry.space_group_name_H-M   'P 1'
#
loop_
_entity.id
_entity.type
_entity.pdbx_description
1 polymer ?
#
loop_
_entity_poly.entity_id
_entity_poly.type
_entity_poly.pdbx_seq_one_letter_code
_entity_poly.pdbx_strand_id
1 'polypeptide(L)'
;MTWPVAMIPYTNMAPYRELGTPAECRFVSLVPRESITALCQKRVIAAAVPVGGLAAVAGETEFLGPFGIAAAERSMSVLFFSVRPLGEMGAGTRIRLTKESASSVRLLYLVLGYRNGFGNLPQPAAP
;
A
#
# COMPACT_ATOMS: atom_id res chain seq x y z
N MET A 1 -6.62 -11.06 27.51
CA MET A 1 -7.03 -10.98 26.09
C MET A 1 -6.18 -9.93 25.42
N THR A 2 -5.53 -10.20 24.29
CA THR A 2 -4.65 -9.23 23.63
C THR A 2 -5.26 -8.77 22.31
N TRP A 3 -5.20 -7.47 22.07
CA TRP A 3 -5.73 -6.83 20.88
C TRP A 3 -4.76 -6.97 19.69
N PRO A 4 -5.18 -7.50 18.54
CA PRO A 4 -4.32 -7.64 17.38
C PRO A 4 -4.13 -6.30 16.67
N VAL A 5 -2.87 -5.91 16.44
CA VAL A 5 -2.46 -4.71 15.70
C VAL A 5 -1.64 -5.15 14.50
N ALA A 6 -2.02 -4.71 13.30
CA ALA A 6 -1.26 -5.03 12.10
C ALA A 6 0.08 -4.28 12.09
N MET A 7 1.16 -5.00 11.86
CA MET A 7 2.50 -4.46 11.72
C MET A 7 3.07 -4.86 10.36
N ILE A 8 3.35 -3.89 9.52
CA ILE A 8 3.94 -4.13 8.20
C ILE A 8 5.41 -4.57 8.40
N PRO A 9 5.84 -5.70 7.80
CA PRO A 9 7.18 -6.25 8.03
C PRO A 9 8.28 -5.54 7.22
N TYR A 10 8.18 -4.23 7.02
CA TYR A 10 9.15 -3.45 6.27
C TYR A 10 10.05 -2.63 7.20
N THR A 11 11.24 -2.30 6.72
CA THR A 11 12.25 -1.57 7.51
C THR A 11 11.80 -0.17 7.92
N ASN A 12 10.95 0.48 7.12
CA ASN A 12 10.39 1.79 7.45
C ASN A 12 9.42 1.77 8.65
N MET A 13 9.02 0.58 9.10
CA MET A 13 8.23 0.38 10.32
C MET A 13 9.11 0.12 11.56
N ALA A 14 10.43 0.11 11.40
CA ALA A 14 11.36 -0.13 12.53
C ALA A 14 11.12 0.79 13.74
N PRO A 15 10.90 2.11 13.60
CA PRO A 15 10.62 2.97 14.74
C PRO A 15 9.45 2.50 15.60
N TYR A 16 8.39 2.00 14.97
CA TYR A 16 7.21 1.49 15.69
C TYR A 16 7.48 0.14 16.37
N ARG A 17 8.34 -0.70 15.81
CA ARG A 17 8.74 -1.98 16.43
C ARG A 17 9.66 -1.79 17.61
N GLU A 18 10.60 -0.85 17.50
CA GLU A 18 11.56 -0.53 18.56
C GLU A 18 10.89 0.05 19.82
N LEU A 19 9.77 0.75 19.65
CA LEU A 19 8.96 1.22 20.78
C LEU A 19 8.26 0.07 21.54
N GLY A 20 8.27 -1.12 20.96
CA GLY A 20 7.64 -2.30 21.51
C GLY A 20 6.13 -2.35 21.31
N THR A 21 5.55 -3.47 21.71
CA THR A 21 4.10 -3.66 21.62
C THR A 21 3.41 -2.95 22.79
N PRO A 22 2.39 -2.12 22.53
CA PRO A 22 1.61 -1.52 23.61
C PRO A 22 1.01 -2.58 24.55
N ALA A 23 0.76 -2.20 25.81
CA ALA A 23 0.14 -3.09 26.78
C ALA A 23 -1.20 -3.65 26.23
N GLU A 24 -1.45 -4.91 26.49
CA GLU A 24 -2.63 -5.64 26.00
C GLU A 24 -2.76 -5.76 24.47
N CYS A 25 -1.72 -5.38 23.71
CA CYS A 25 -1.67 -5.56 22.27
C CYS A 25 -0.73 -6.68 21.84
N ARG A 26 -0.92 -7.20 20.65
CA ARG A 26 0.04 -8.08 19.97
C ARG A 26 0.17 -7.69 18.51
N PHE A 27 1.39 -7.70 17.99
CA PHE A 27 1.63 -7.45 16.56
C PHE A 27 1.30 -8.67 15.71
N VAL A 28 0.62 -8.41 14.58
CA VAL A 28 0.33 -9.39 13.53
C VAL A 28 1.01 -8.89 12.26
N SER A 29 1.93 -9.68 11.72
CA SER A 29 2.65 -9.32 10.49
C SER A 29 1.72 -9.41 9.28
N LEU A 30 1.46 -8.28 8.64
CA LEU A 30 0.61 -8.17 7.45
C LEU A 30 1.22 -7.20 6.46
N VAL A 31 1.21 -7.53 5.17
CA VAL A 31 1.63 -6.60 4.11
C VAL A 31 0.59 -5.48 3.94
N PRO A 32 0.95 -4.33 3.33
CA PRO A 32 0.07 -3.14 3.29
C PRO A 32 -1.33 -3.41 2.76
N ARG A 33 -1.47 -4.20 1.72
CA ARG A 33 -2.79 -4.55 1.16
C ARG A 33 -3.62 -5.41 2.11
N GLU A 34 -2.99 -6.38 2.77
CA GLU A 34 -3.67 -7.25 3.73
C GLU A 34 -4.11 -6.51 4.99
N SER A 35 -3.36 -5.49 5.40
CA SER A 35 -3.74 -4.62 6.53
C SER A 35 -5.09 -3.94 6.31
N ILE A 36 -5.38 -3.49 5.08
CA ILE A 36 -6.68 -2.92 4.71
C ILE A 36 -7.79 -3.96 4.90
N THR A 37 -7.60 -5.14 4.32
CA THR A 37 -8.58 -6.23 4.41
C THR A 37 -8.80 -6.67 5.85
N ALA A 38 -7.73 -6.74 6.64
CA ALA A 38 -7.82 -7.14 8.04
C ALA A 38 -8.58 -6.13 8.91
N LEU A 39 -8.44 -4.83 8.64
CA LEU A 39 -9.26 -3.79 9.28
C LEU A 39 -10.73 -3.89 8.89
N CYS A 40 -11.06 -3.96 7.59
CA CYS A 40 -12.43 -4.10 7.12
C CYS A 40 -13.11 -5.34 7.71
N GLN A 41 -12.37 -6.42 7.90
CA GLN A 41 -12.87 -7.67 8.50
C GLN A 41 -12.81 -7.69 10.03
N LYS A 42 -12.39 -6.60 10.67
CA LYS A 42 -12.23 -6.50 12.14
C LYS A 42 -11.30 -7.57 12.75
N ARG A 43 -10.38 -8.10 11.95
CA ARG A 43 -9.35 -9.06 12.42
C ARG A 43 -8.20 -8.38 13.17
N VAL A 44 -8.04 -7.08 12.97
CA VAL A 44 -7.12 -6.22 13.72
C VAL A 44 -7.85 -4.95 14.13
N ILE A 45 -7.45 -4.36 15.26
CA ILE A 45 -8.05 -3.12 15.78
C ILE A 45 -7.33 -1.87 15.27
N ALA A 46 -6.09 -1.99 14.84
CA ALA A 46 -5.29 -0.90 14.30
C ALA A 46 -4.32 -1.40 13.23
N ALA A 47 -3.99 -0.56 12.29
CA ALA A 47 -3.06 -0.85 11.22
C ALA A 47 -2.47 0.43 10.62
N ALA A 48 -1.25 0.35 10.07
CA ALA A 48 -0.78 1.31 9.10
C ALA A 48 -1.45 1.02 7.76
N VAL A 49 -2.24 1.98 7.27
CA VAL A 49 -3.00 1.84 6.03
C VAL A 49 -2.34 2.64 4.92
N PRO A 50 -2.02 2.01 3.77
CA PRO A 50 -1.51 2.76 2.62
C PRO A 50 -2.57 3.74 2.10
N VAL A 51 -2.15 4.94 1.71
CA VAL A 51 -3.06 6.01 1.25
C VAL A 51 -4.03 5.54 0.15
N GLY A 52 -3.58 4.67 -0.75
CA GLY A 52 -4.44 4.07 -1.77
C GLY A 52 -5.56 3.17 -1.23
N GLY A 53 -5.54 2.80 0.05
CA GLY A 53 -6.55 1.98 0.71
C GLY A 53 -7.48 2.75 1.65
N LEU A 54 -7.19 4.03 1.92
CA LEU A 54 -7.94 4.81 2.92
C LEU A 54 -9.45 4.86 2.66
N ALA A 55 -9.87 5.02 1.41
CA ALA A 55 -11.28 5.07 1.06
C ALA A 55 -12.07 3.81 1.46
N ALA A 56 -11.40 2.66 1.53
CA ALA A 56 -12.06 1.40 1.90
C ALA A 56 -12.36 1.30 3.41
N VAL A 57 -11.67 2.08 4.25
CA VAL A 57 -11.76 2.01 5.72
C VAL A 57 -12.31 3.30 6.34
N ALA A 58 -12.42 4.38 5.60
CA ALA A 58 -12.73 5.72 6.10
C ALA A 58 -14.07 5.84 6.87
N GLY A 59 -15.04 4.99 6.56
CA GLY A 59 -16.35 5.01 7.24
C GLY A 59 -16.39 4.28 8.58
N GLU A 60 -15.35 3.48 8.89
CA GLU A 60 -15.36 2.59 10.06
C GLU A 60 -14.12 2.74 10.95
N THR A 61 -13.21 3.66 10.61
CA THR A 61 -11.94 3.83 11.31
C THR A 61 -11.63 5.30 11.59
N GLU A 62 -10.79 5.52 12.60
CA GLU A 62 -10.26 6.83 12.97
C GLU A 62 -8.74 6.83 12.90
N PHE A 63 -8.16 8.01 12.68
CA PHE A 63 -6.72 8.20 12.75
C PHE A 63 -6.25 8.21 14.21
N LEU A 64 -5.25 7.39 14.51
CA LEU A 64 -4.58 7.37 15.81
C LEU A 64 -3.39 8.34 15.81
N GLY A 65 -3.64 9.58 16.11
CA GLY A 65 -2.63 10.63 16.15
C GLY A 65 -2.14 11.09 14.76
N PRO A 66 -1.16 11.99 14.70
CA PRO A 66 -0.69 12.63 13.47
C PRO A 66 0.46 11.88 12.78
N PHE A 67 0.72 10.63 13.13
CA PHE A 67 1.88 9.89 12.65
C PHE A 67 1.61 9.20 11.32
N GLY A 68 2.61 9.22 10.43
CA GLY A 68 2.56 8.56 9.14
C GLY A 68 3.95 8.37 8.55
N ILE A 69 4.00 7.65 7.44
CA ILE A 69 5.23 7.45 6.66
C ILE A 69 5.02 8.11 5.30
N ALA A 70 5.87 9.08 4.99
CA ALA A 70 5.82 9.82 3.72
C ALA A 70 7.23 10.02 3.15
N ALA A 71 7.32 10.21 1.84
CA ALA A 71 8.52 10.64 1.15
C ALA A 71 8.34 12.10 0.73
N ALA A 72 9.30 12.97 1.11
CA ALA A 72 9.20 14.41 0.84
C ALA A 72 9.39 14.75 -0.64
N GLU A 73 10.34 14.10 -1.33
CA GLU A 73 10.67 14.39 -2.73
C GLU A 73 10.45 13.19 -3.64
N ARG A 74 10.98 12.03 -3.28
CA ARG A 74 10.88 10.80 -4.07
C ARG A 74 10.88 9.56 -3.19
N SER A 75 10.17 8.53 -3.63
CA SER A 75 10.31 7.19 -3.05
C SER A 75 11.42 6.44 -3.77
N MET A 76 12.33 5.82 -3.01
CA MET A 76 13.40 4.99 -3.56
C MET A 76 13.06 3.51 -3.57
N SER A 77 11.97 3.10 -2.91
CA SER A 77 11.55 1.71 -2.76
C SER A 77 10.39 1.31 -3.68
N VAL A 78 9.84 2.25 -4.44
CA VAL A 78 8.77 1.99 -5.41
C VAL A 78 9.38 2.07 -6.80
N LEU A 79 9.53 0.92 -7.45
CA LEU A 79 10.23 0.80 -8.73
C LEU A 79 9.31 0.13 -9.76
N PHE A 80 9.39 0.63 -10.97
CA PHE A 80 8.78 0.02 -12.14
C PHE A 80 9.88 -0.42 -13.11
N PHE A 81 9.94 -1.71 -13.38
CA PHE A 81 10.91 -2.32 -14.30
C PHE A 81 10.25 -2.60 -15.64
N SER A 82 10.91 -2.21 -16.71
CA SER A 82 10.43 -2.45 -18.06
C SER A 82 11.59 -2.65 -19.04
N VAL A 83 11.36 -3.50 -20.03
CA VAL A 83 12.26 -3.68 -21.20
C VAL A 83 11.92 -2.73 -22.35
N ARG A 84 10.86 -1.92 -22.21
CA ARG A 84 10.43 -0.92 -23.19
C ARG A 84 10.31 0.44 -22.54
N PRO A 85 10.50 1.53 -23.29
CA PRO A 85 10.22 2.88 -22.83
C PRO A 85 8.77 3.04 -22.36
N LEU A 86 8.57 3.86 -21.34
CA LEU A 86 7.26 4.08 -20.74
C LEU A 86 6.24 4.64 -21.75
N GLY A 87 6.69 5.48 -22.69
CA GLY A 87 5.84 6.07 -23.74
C GLY A 87 5.33 5.09 -24.79
N GLU A 88 5.89 3.88 -24.84
CA GLU A 88 5.45 2.81 -25.76
C GLU A 88 4.43 1.86 -25.13
N MET A 89 4.05 2.09 -23.88
CA MET A 89 3.12 1.26 -23.16
C MET A 89 1.69 1.77 -23.34
N GLY A 90 0.84 0.96 -23.92
CA GLY A 90 -0.59 1.24 -24.13
C GLY A 90 -1.46 0.05 -23.76
N ALA A 91 -2.69 0.07 -24.22
CA ALA A 91 -3.73 -0.92 -23.88
C ALA A 91 -3.33 -2.38 -24.15
N GLY A 92 -2.46 -2.63 -25.15
CA GLY A 92 -1.95 -3.97 -25.45
C GLY A 92 -0.80 -4.45 -24.57
N THR A 93 -0.26 -3.59 -23.71
CA THR A 93 0.86 -3.95 -22.82
C THR A 93 0.33 -4.65 -21.58
N ARG A 94 0.93 -5.80 -21.26
CA ARG A 94 0.62 -6.52 -20.01
C ARG A 94 1.60 -6.11 -18.92
N ILE A 95 1.10 -5.63 -17.80
CA ILE A 95 1.90 -5.22 -16.63
C ILE A 95 1.62 -6.16 -15.47
N ARG A 96 2.67 -6.80 -14.96
CA ARG A 96 2.60 -7.61 -13.75
C ARG A 96 2.64 -6.71 -12.52
N LEU A 97 1.66 -6.84 -11.65
CA LEU A 97 1.48 -6.02 -10.47
C LEU A 97 1.83 -6.79 -9.20
N THR A 98 2.40 -6.10 -8.22
CA THR A 98 2.63 -6.68 -6.89
C THR A 98 1.30 -6.92 -6.16
N LYS A 99 1.24 -7.99 -5.36
CA LYS A 99 0.11 -8.26 -4.46
C LYS A 99 0.17 -7.47 -3.16
N GLU A 100 1.32 -6.94 -2.80
CA GLU A 100 1.57 -6.34 -1.49
C GLU A 100 1.14 -4.88 -1.38
N SER A 101 1.28 -4.11 -2.46
CA SER A 101 1.01 -2.68 -2.46
C SER A 101 -0.36 -2.33 -3.03
N ALA A 102 -1.04 -1.38 -2.37
CA ALA A 102 -2.26 -0.76 -2.89
C ALA A 102 -1.98 0.60 -3.54
N SER A 103 -1.15 1.46 -2.92
CA SER A 103 -0.89 2.81 -3.39
C SER A 103 -0.01 2.84 -4.64
N SER A 104 1.08 2.05 -4.67
CA SER A 104 2.02 2.07 -5.80
C SER A 104 1.37 1.62 -7.10
N VAL A 105 0.49 0.62 -7.04
CA VAL A 105 -0.26 0.15 -8.20
C VAL A 105 -1.18 1.25 -8.75
N ARG A 106 -1.91 1.94 -7.89
CA ARG A 106 -2.78 3.05 -8.30
C ARG A 106 -1.99 4.21 -8.88
N LEU A 107 -0.87 4.56 -8.25
CA LEU A 107 0.03 5.59 -8.74
C LEU A 107 0.57 5.26 -10.14
N LEU A 108 0.98 4.01 -10.38
CA LEU A 108 1.44 3.58 -11.70
C LEU A 108 0.38 3.86 -12.78
N TYR A 109 -0.87 3.48 -12.53
CA TYR A 109 -1.96 3.72 -13.49
C TYR A 109 -2.27 5.21 -13.68
N LEU A 110 -2.17 6.02 -12.65
CA LEU A 110 -2.28 7.49 -12.77
C LEU A 110 -1.17 8.05 -13.66
N VAL A 111 0.08 7.66 -13.44
CA VAL A 111 1.22 8.11 -14.24
C VAL A 111 1.09 7.69 -15.70
N LEU A 112 0.72 6.45 -15.96
CA LEU A 112 0.51 5.93 -17.32
C LEU A 112 -0.67 6.62 -18.01
N GLY A 113 -1.77 6.84 -17.31
CA GLY A 113 -2.94 7.53 -17.84
C GLY A 113 -2.63 8.99 -18.19
N TYR A 114 -1.85 9.67 -17.37
CA TYR A 114 -1.42 11.04 -17.64
C TYR A 114 -0.52 11.15 -18.87
N ARG A 115 0.35 10.16 -19.11
CA ARG A 115 1.30 10.16 -20.23
C ARG A 115 0.68 9.67 -21.55
N ASN A 116 -0.15 8.66 -21.49
CA ASN A 116 -0.62 7.92 -22.68
C ASN A 116 -2.12 8.09 -22.95
N GLY A 117 -2.83 8.81 -22.08
CA GLY A 117 -4.30 8.89 -22.07
C GLY A 117 -4.94 7.70 -21.34
N PHE A 118 -5.97 7.96 -20.55
CA PHE A 118 -6.64 6.95 -19.72
C PHE A 118 -7.33 5.86 -20.52
N GLY A 119 -7.69 6.13 -21.80
CA GLY A 119 -8.22 5.11 -22.70
C GLY A 119 -7.20 4.07 -23.18
N ASN A 120 -5.88 4.34 -22.99
CA ASN A 120 -4.78 3.49 -23.44
C ASN A 120 -4.01 2.86 -22.26
N LEU A 121 -4.69 2.59 -21.17
CA LEU A 121 -4.04 1.96 -20.01
C LEU A 121 -3.66 0.51 -20.29
N PRO A 122 -2.47 0.08 -19.84
CA PRO A 122 -2.04 -1.30 -19.92
C PRO A 122 -2.98 -2.25 -19.18
N GLN A 123 -2.97 -3.51 -19.58
CA GLN A 123 -3.75 -4.55 -18.93
C GLN A 123 -3.01 -5.10 -17.71
N PRO A 124 -3.67 -5.19 -16.54
CA PRO A 124 -3.07 -5.86 -15.40
C PRO A 124 -2.87 -7.34 -15.70
N ALA A 125 -1.71 -7.86 -15.33
CA ALA A 125 -1.42 -9.29 -15.40
C ALA A 125 -1.25 -9.85 -13.98
N ALA A 126 -1.58 -11.11 -13.81
CA ALA A 126 -1.30 -11.81 -12.55
C ALA A 126 0.20 -11.77 -12.25
N PRO A 127 0.58 -11.60 -10.98
CA PRO A 127 1.97 -11.60 -10.54
C PRO A 127 2.61 -12.97 -10.68
#